data_62ab4f3defca6ccb5f24a207e0a989bb
#
_entry.id   62ab4f3defca6ccb5f24a207e0a989bb
#
_cell.length_a   1.000
_cell.length_b   1.000
_cell.length_c   1.000
_cell.angle_alpha   90.00
_cell.angle_beta   90.00
_cell.angle_gamma   90.00
#
_symmetry.space_group_name_H-M   'P 1'
#
loop_
_entity.id
_entity.type
_entity.pdbx_description
1 polymer ?
#
loop_
_entity_poly.entity_id
_entity_poly.type
_entity_poly.pdbx_seq_one_letter_code
_entity_poly.pdbx_strand_id
1 'polypeptide(L)'
;MITLSLSLLSFSQQNEIKDVTPAILKGIKTDVEMKAILFKATLLKAEMTPEQIEFSVDTFKIEQIAAKRIEIDYSTLGMNKAVNELTALYDSLLNKYYLKLSKSLKAEDRKVLVSAQRAWMNYRDAEVKLISTMTKEEYSGGGSIQSNIATLNYNYLVKHRTIEIFSYYDDIRITED
;
A
#
# COMPACT_ATOMS: atom_id res chain seq x y z
N MET A 1 -36.88 -32.69 -38.92
CA MET A 1 -35.54 -32.34 -38.39
C MET A 1 -35.50 -30.87 -38.11
N ILE A 2 -35.60 -30.51 -36.85
CA ILE A 2 -35.57 -29.10 -36.36
C ILE A 2 -34.19 -28.89 -35.73
N THR A 3 -33.35 -28.10 -36.40
CA THR A 3 -32.02 -27.71 -35.87
C THR A 3 -32.19 -26.50 -34.98
N LEU A 4 -32.03 -26.70 -33.65
CA LEU A 4 -31.89 -25.61 -32.68
C LEU A 4 -30.45 -25.06 -32.75
N SER A 5 -30.31 -23.83 -33.25
CA SER A 5 -29.07 -23.07 -33.13
C SER A 5 -29.01 -22.41 -31.73
N LEU A 6 -28.16 -22.96 -30.85
CA LEU A 6 -27.80 -22.27 -29.62
C LEU A 6 -26.84 -21.10 -29.95
N SER A 7 -27.34 -19.90 -29.91
CA SER A 7 -26.50 -18.68 -29.89
C SER A 7 -25.87 -18.52 -28.50
N LEU A 8 -24.59 -18.87 -28.38
CA LEU A 8 -23.78 -18.53 -27.23
C LEU A 8 -23.52 -16.99 -27.22
N LEU A 9 -24.34 -16.28 -26.50
CA LEU A 9 -24.05 -14.88 -26.12
C LEU A 9 -22.96 -14.90 -25.04
N SER A 10 -21.70 -14.83 -25.46
CA SER A 10 -20.59 -14.50 -24.59
C SER A 10 -20.68 -13.05 -24.20
N PHE A 11 -21.27 -12.78 -23.03
CA PHE A 11 -21.14 -11.49 -22.35
C PHE A 11 -19.71 -11.34 -21.82
N SER A 12 -18.83 -10.84 -22.66
CA SER A 12 -17.59 -10.23 -22.21
C SER A 12 -17.99 -8.86 -21.62
N GLN A 13 -18.21 -8.81 -20.32
CA GLN A 13 -18.28 -7.55 -19.60
C GLN A 13 -16.85 -6.94 -19.57
N GLN A 14 -16.49 -6.24 -20.64
CA GLN A 14 -15.36 -5.32 -20.61
C GLN A 14 -15.78 -4.19 -19.67
N ASN A 15 -15.26 -4.18 -18.44
CA ASN A 15 -15.40 -3.03 -17.56
C ASN A 15 -14.79 -1.83 -18.29
N GLU A 16 -15.61 -0.82 -18.60
CA GLU A 16 -15.09 0.44 -19.14
C GLU A 16 -14.22 1.12 -18.08
N ILE A 17 -13.06 1.64 -18.51
CA ILE A 17 -12.21 2.47 -17.66
C ILE A 17 -13.04 3.71 -17.26
N LYS A 18 -13.15 3.94 -15.96
CA LYS A 18 -13.89 5.09 -15.40
C LYS A 18 -13.01 5.89 -14.48
N ASP A 19 -13.06 7.20 -14.60
CA ASP A 19 -12.40 8.10 -13.65
C ASP A 19 -12.98 7.91 -12.25
N VAL A 20 -12.08 7.83 -11.26
CA VAL A 20 -12.47 7.77 -9.85
C VAL A 20 -12.85 9.17 -9.36
N THR A 21 -14.13 9.51 -9.52
CA THR A 21 -14.68 10.78 -9.04
C THR A 21 -14.69 10.87 -7.51
N PRO A 22 -14.80 12.08 -6.91
CA PRO A 22 -14.94 12.25 -5.46
C PRO A 22 -16.11 11.45 -4.85
N ALA A 23 -17.22 11.31 -5.57
CA ALA A 23 -18.37 10.53 -5.12
C ALA A 23 -18.06 9.02 -5.09
N ILE A 24 -17.42 8.50 -6.15
CA ILE A 24 -16.94 7.11 -6.21
C ILE A 24 -15.94 6.83 -5.08
N LEU A 25 -14.96 7.71 -4.88
CA LEU A 25 -13.97 7.57 -3.81
C LEU A 25 -14.61 7.55 -2.42
N LYS A 26 -15.63 8.39 -2.19
CA LYS A 26 -16.40 8.36 -0.94
C LYS A 26 -17.10 7.02 -0.73
N GLY A 27 -17.72 6.48 -1.79
CA GLY A 27 -18.34 5.14 -1.75
C GLY A 27 -17.34 4.04 -1.42
N ILE A 28 -16.17 4.04 -2.09
CA ILE A 28 -15.07 3.10 -1.81
C ILE A 28 -14.66 3.18 -0.33
N LYS A 29 -14.42 4.38 0.20
CA LYS A 29 -14.02 4.55 1.61
C LYS A 29 -15.07 4.03 2.58
N THR A 30 -16.36 4.28 2.32
CA THR A 30 -17.46 3.76 3.15
C THR A 30 -17.52 2.23 3.13
N ASP A 31 -17.40 1.60 1.95
CA ASP A 31 -17.36 0.13 1.82
C ASP A 31 -16.16 -0.48 2.55
N VAL A 32 -14.99 0.14 2.40
CA VAL A 32 -13.76 -0.31 3.07
C VAL A 32 -13.85 -0.17 4.59
N GLU A 33 -14.47 0.89 5.13
CA GLU A 33 -14.69 1.02 6.58
C GLU A 33 -15.57 -0.11 7.12
N MET A 34 -16.65 -0.46 6.42
CA MET A 34 -17.51 -1.60 6.83
C MET A 34 -16.73 -2.92 6.81
N LYS A 35 -15.93 -3.17 5.77
CA LYS A 35 -15.07 -4.36 5.69
C LYS A 35 -14.00 -4.39 6.77
N ALA A 36 -13.42 -3.24 7.10
CA ALA A 36 -12.42 -3.12 8.16
C ALA A 36 -12.99 -3.45 9.56
N ILE A 37 -14.25 -3.11 9.82
CA ILE A 37 -14.94 -3.51 11.07
C ILE A 37 -15.04 -5.04 11.16
N LEU A 38 -15.45 -5.71 10.07
CA LEU A 38 -15.53 -7.17 10.02
C LEU A 38 -14.14 -7.80 10.13
N PHE A 39 -13.15 -7.27 9.42
CA PHE A 39 -11.76 -7.72 9.50
C PHE A 39 -11.22 -7.59 10.93
N LYS A 40 -11.41 -6.45 11.58
CA LYS A 40 -11.03 -6.26 12.99
C LYS A 40 -11.68 -7.30 13.92
N ALA A 41 -12.96 -7.62 13.70
CA ALA A 41 -13.67 -8.64 14.49
C ALA A 41 -13.07 -10.05 14.31
N THR A 42 -12.44 -10.35 13.16
CA THR A 42 -11.69 -11.61 12.98
C THR A 42 -10.36 -11.59 13.72
N LEU A 43 -9.63 -10.45 13.67
CA LEU A 43 -8.34 -10.31 14.35
C LEU A 43 -8.47 -10.39 15.89
N LEU A 44 -9.58 -9.87 16.45
CA LEU A 44 -9.87 -9.95 17.89
C LEU A 44 -10.07 -11.38 18.40
N LYS A 45 -10.24 -12.37 17.51
CA LYS A 45 -10.33 -13.79 17.85
C LYS A 45 -8.98 -14.51 17.75
N ALA A 46 -7.96 -13.83 17.21
CA ALA A 46 -6.60 -14.32 17.10
C ALA A 46 -5.79 -13.85 18.32
N GLU A 47 -4.71 -14.56 18.62
CA GLU A 47 -3.75 -14.15 19.67
C GLU A 47 -2.86 -13.01 19.14
N MET A 48 -3.44 -11.81 19.00
CA MET A 48 -2.74 -10.61 18.50
C MET A 48 -2.82 -9.49 19.52
N THR A 49 -1.74 -8.69 19.62
CA THR A 49 -1.73 -7.49 20.46
C THR A 49 -2.65 -6.41 19.90
N PRO A 50 -3.12 -5.46 20.72
CA PRO A 50 -3.90 -4.32 20.23
C PRO A 50 -3.18 -3.53 19.14
N GLU A 51 -1.86 -3.41 19.23
CA GLU A 51 -1.00 -2.72 18.26
C GLU A 51 -0.92 -3.46 16.93
N GLN A 52 -0.81 -4.80 16.96
CA GLN A 52 -0.85 -5.65 15.77
C GLN A 52 -2.20 -5.55 15.07
N ILE A 53 -3.29 -5.52 15.83
CA ILE A 53 -4.64 -5.34 15.29
C ILE A 53 -4.77 -3.95 14.65
N GLU A 54 -4.31 -2.89 15.34
CA GLU A 54 -4.34 -1.52 14.83
C GLU A 54 -3.57 -1.41 13.50
N PHE A 55 -2.32 -1.90 13.45
CA PHE A 55 -1.50 -1.89 12.24
C PHE A 55 -2.14 -2.68 11.09
N SER A 56 -2.67 -3.87 11.38
CA SER A 56 -3.32 -4.73 10.39
C SER A 56 -4.57 -4.07 9.81
N VAL A 57 -5.38 -3.40 10.63
CA VAL A 57 -6.58 -2.68 10.18
C VAL A 57 -6.20 -1.43 9.36
N ASP A 58 -5.19 -0.67 9.78
CA ASP A 58 -4.73 0.51 9.06
C ASP A 58 -4.20 0.12 7.66
N THR A 59 -3.35 -0.89 7.58
CA THR A 59 -2.80 -1.38 6.31
C THR A 59 -3.89 -2.00 5.41
N PHE A 60 -4.81 -2.77 5.98
CA PHE A 60 -5.98 -3.29 5.26
C PHE A 60 -6.76 -2.16 4.57
N LYS A 61 -7.11 -1.10 5.31
CA LYS A 61 -7.89 0.01 4.77
C LYS A 61 -7.20 0.69 3.58
N ILE A 62 -5.94 1.07 3.74
CA ILE A 62 -5.22 1.79 2.68
C ILE A 62 -5.03 0.94 1.42
N GLU A 63 -4.74 -0.36 1.59
CA GLU A 63 -4.59 -1.30 0.47
C GLU A 63 -5.90 -1.58 -0.25
N GLN A 64 -7.00 -1.78 0.49
CA GLN A 64 -8.32 -1.99 -0.11
C GLN A 64 -8.81 -0.76 -0.89
N ILE A 65 -8.56 0.45 -0.39
CA ILE A 65 -8.90 1.68 -1.13
C ILE A 65 -8.11 1.74 -2.44
N ALA A 66 -6.81 1.49 -2.42
CA ALA A 66 -5.98 1.51 -3.62
C ALA A 66 -6.40 0.44 -4.63
N ALA A 67 -6.63 -0.80 -4.17
CA ALA A 67 -7.09 -1.91 -5.00
C ALA A 67 -8.42 -1.58 -5.70
N LYS A 68 -9.41 -1.07 -4.96
CA LYS A 68 -10.72 -0.70 -5.52
C LYS A 68 -10.65 0.44 -6.53
N ARG A 69 -9.73 1.38 -6.34
CA ARG A 69 -9.49 2.44 -7.33
C ARG A 69 -8.88 1.91 -8.61
N ILE A 70 -7.93 0.98 -8.51
CA ILE A 70 -7.30 0.33 -9.67
C ILE A 70 -8.31 -0.54 -10.43
N GLU A 71 -9.24 -1.23 -9.73
CA GLU A 71 -10.32 -1.98 -10.37
C GLU A 71 -11.24 -1.10 -11.25
N ILE A 72 -11.43 0.18 -10.89
CA ILE A 72 -12.29 1.13 -11.61
C ILE A 72 -11.52 1.86 -12.70
N ASP A 73 -10.32 2.36 -12.38
CA ASP A 73 -9.43 3.06 -13.31
C ASP A 73 -8.09 2.30 -13.43
N TYR A 74 -8.10 1.32 -14.31
CA TYR A 74 -6.91 0.51 -14.61
C TYR A 74 -6.04 1.10 -15.73
N SER A 75 -6.28 2.35 -16.12
CA SER A 75 -5.35 3.10 -16.99
C SER A 75 -3.99 3.29 -16.29
N THR A 76 -2.93 3.45 -17.06
CA THR A 76 -1.59 3.77 -16.52
C THR A 76 -1.65 4.95 -15.54
N LEU A 77 -2.40 6.00 -15.90
CA LEU A 77 -2.56 7.18 -15.07
C LEU A 77 -3.35 6.89 -13.79
N GLY A 78 -4.47 6.14 -13.88
CA GLY A 78 -5.31 5.76 -12.76
C GLY A 78 -4.56 4.89 -11.75
N MET A 79 -3.85 3.86 -12.24
CA MET A 79 -3.01 3.01 -11.40
C MET A 79 -1.93 3.82 -10.68
N ASN A 80 -1.21 4.70 -11.38
CA ASN A 80 -0.19 5.54 -10.78
C ASN A 80 -0.74 6.48 -9.71
N LYS A 81 -1.91 7.10 -9.95
CA LYS A 81 -2.60 7.92 -8.94
C LYS A 81 -2.93 7.13 -7.69
N ALA A 82 -3.51 5.94 -7.86
CA ALA A 82 -3.89 5.08 -6.73
C ALA A 82 -2.66 4.64 -5.91
N VAL A 83 -1.58 4.22 -6.57
CA VAL A 83 -0.34 3.77 -5.92
C VAL A 83 0.41 4.93 -5.26
N ASN A 84 0.45 6.13 -5.86
CA ASN A 84 1.07 7.31 -5.25
C ASN A 84 0.35 7.72 -3.95
N GLU A 85 -0.99 7.67 -3.94
CA GLU A 85 -1.76 7.94 -2.71
C GLU A 85 -1.54 6.84 -1.66
N LEU A 86 -1.49 5.56 -2.07
CA LEU A 86 -1.14 4.46 -1.18
C LEU A 86 0.24 4.67 -0.54
N THR A 87 1.22 5.12 -1.34
CA THR A 87 2.57 5.44 -0.85
C THR A 87 2.56 6.54 0.21
N ALA A 88 1.80 7.63 -0.04
CA ALA A 88 1.66 8.71 0.93
C ALA A 88 0.99 8.25 2.25
N LEU A 89 0.03 7.32 2.16
CA LEU A 89 -0.60 6.73 3.34
C LEU A 89 0.35 5.81 4.11
N TYR A 90 1.19 5.02 3.40
CA TYR A 90 2.26 4.24 4.05
C TYR A 90 3.31 5.14 4.69
N ASP A 91 3.70 6.26 4.08
CA ASP A 91 4.62 7.23 4.69
C ASP A 91 4.03 7.84 5.98
N SER A 92 2.72 8.08 6.01
CA SER A 92 2.01 8.50 7.21
C SER A 92 2.04 7.45 8.32
N LEU A 93 1.86 6.16 7.97
CA LEU A 93 2.00 5.05 8.92
C LEU A 93 3.45 4.88 9.38
N LEU A 94 4.42 5.02 8.48
CA LEU A 94 5.86 5.03 8.82
C LEU A 94 6.15 6.07 9.90
N ASN A 95 5.70 7.30 9.71
CA ASN A 95 5.90 8.36 10.69
C ASN A 95 5.19 8.06 12.02
N LYS A 96 3.97 7.52 12.00
CA LYS A 96 3.22 7.11 13.19
C LYS A 96 4.02 6.10 14.02
N TYR A 97 4.49 5.03 13.41
CA TYR A 97 5.20 3.96 14.14
C TYR A 97 6.65 4.33 14.46
N TYR A 98 7.30 5.14 13.65
CA TYR A 98 8.59 5.74 14.01
C TYR A 98 8.50 6.57 15.29
N LEU A 99 7.45 7.37 15.45
CA LEU A 99 7.24 8.15 16.67
C LEU A 99 6.90 7.27 17.89
N LYS A 100 6.10 6.21 17.70
CA LYS A 100 5.82 5.23 18.76
C LYS A 100 7.13 4.54 19.20
N LEU A 101 7.89 3.99 18.27
CA LEU A 101 9.20 3.35 18.53
C LEU A 101 10.17 4.33 19.22
N SER A 102 10.27 5.55 18.71
CA SER A 102 11.15 6.57 19.30
C SER A 102 10.81 6.89 20.75
N LYS A 103 9.54 6.83 21.15
CA LYS A 103 9.09 7.06 22.54
C LYS A 103 9.40 5.87 23.45
N SER A 104 9.40 4.65 22.93
CA SER A 104 9.73 3.43 23.69
C SER A 104 11.24 3.26 23.95
N LEU A 105 12.09 3.94 23.17
CA LEU A 105 13.54 3.85 23.30
C LEU A 105 14.11 4.82 24.35
N LYS A 106 15.19 4.39 25.03
CA LYS A 106 16.01 5.29 25.88
C LYS A 106 16.67 6.38 25.02
N ALA A 107 17.07 7.46 25.64
CA ALA A 107 17.60 8.65 24.95
C ALA A 107 18.82 8.33 24.05
N GLU A 108 19.73 7.46 24.49
CA GLU A 108 20.93 7.09 23.72
C GLU A 108 20.54 6.19 22.52
N ASP A 109 19.67 5.21 22.73
CA ASP A 109 19.23 4.28 21.68
C ASP A 109 18.41 4.99 20.61
N ARG A 110 17.67 6.04 20.99
CA ARG A 110 16.94 6.91 20.06
C ARG A 110 17.84 7.58 19.03
N LYS A 111 19.10 7.87 19.39
CA LYS A 111 20.09 8.43 18.44
C LYS A 111 20.43 7.41 17.35
N VAL A 112 20.45 6.13 17.69
CA VAL A 112 20.67 5.03 16.73
C VAL A 112 19.51 4.95 15.76
N LEU A 113 18.26 5.00 16.25
CA LEU A 113 17.06 5.03 15.40
C LEU A 113 17.09 6.21 14.42
N VAL A 114 17.43 7.42 14.90
CA VAL A 114 17.57 8.61 14.05
C VAL A 114 18.61 8.40 12.96
N SER A 115 19.77 7.84 13.32
CA SER A 115 20.86 7.55 12.36
C SER A 115 20.42 6.53 11.32
N ALA A 116 19.77 5.44 11.73
CA ALA A 116 19.26 4.41 10.84
C ALA A 116 18.20 4.96 9.87
N GLN A 117 17.28 5.82 10.37
CA GLN A 117 16.26 6.44 9.51
C GLN A 117 16.88 7.39 8.47
N ARG A 118 17.90 8.16 8.85
CA ARG A 118 18.63 9.03 7.89
C ARG A 118 19.36 8.21 6.83
N ALA A 119 20.03 7.13 7.22
CA ALA A 119 20.69 6.22 6.28
C ALA A 119 19.69 5.61 5.31
N TRP A 120 18.52 5.16 5.80
CA TRP A 120 17.44 4.65 4.96
C TRP A 120 16.91 5.73 3.99
N MET A 121 16.72 6.97 4.41
CA MET A 121 16.29 8.05 3.52
C MET A 121 17.30 8.28 2.37
N ASN A 122 18.60 8.27 2.67
CA ASN A 122 19.64 8.36 1.65
C ASN A 122 19.62 7.18 0.67
N TYR A 123 19.45 5.97 1.18
CA TYR A 123 19.27 4.77 0.37
C TYR A 123 18.04 4.87 -0.53
N ARG A 124 16.88 5.23 0.03
CA ARG A 124 15.63 5.43 -0.72
C ARG A 124 15.82 6.41 -1.88
N ASP A 125 16.45 7.57 -1.61
CA ASP A 125 16.63 8.61 -2.59
C ASP A 125 17.61 8.20 -3.71
N ALA A 126 18.62 7.37 -3.38
CA ALA A 126 19.51 6.77 -4.37
C ALA A 126 18.80 5.71 -5.21
N GLU A 127 18.00 4.85 -4.58
CA GLU A 127 17.23 3.79 -5.22
C GLU A 127 16.18 4.34 -6.19
N VAL A 128 15.49 5.44 -5.83
CA VAL A 128 14.56 6.14 -6.73
C VAL A 128 15.26 6.62 -8.02
N LYS A 129 16.51 7.10 -7.91
CA LYS A 129 17.30 7.48 -9.10
C LYS A 129 17.66 6.28 -9.96
N LEU A 130 18.00 5.15 -9.32
CA LEU A 130 18.28 3.90 -10.03
C LEU A 130 17.03 3.38 -10.74
N ILE A 131 15.89 3.31 -10.05
CA ILE A 131 14.59 2.92 -10.62
C ILE A 131 14.28 3.80 -11.84
N SER A 132 14.40 5.12 -11.71
CA SER A 132 14.18 6.06 -12.82
C SER A 132 15.15 5.82 -13.98
N THR A 133 16.40 5.43 -13.71
CA THR A 133 17.37 5.10 -14.74
C THR A 133 16.98 3.81 -15.46
N MET A 134 16.62 2.76 -14.72
CA MET A 134 16.28 1.46 -15.28
C MET A 134 14.97 1.46 -16.09
N THR A 135 14.10 2.46 -15.90
CA THR A 135 12.86 2.62 -16.67
C THR A 135 13.03 3.41 -17.99
N LYS A 136 14.25 3.92 -18.28
CA LYS A 136 14.52 4.55 -19.56
C LYS A 136 14.43 3.53 -20.71
N GLU A 137 14.03 4.01 -21.89
CA GLU A 137 13.84 3.18 -23.07
C GLU A 137 15.07 2.32 -23.43
N GLU A 138 16.26 2.88 -23.29
CA GLU A 138 17.54 2.22 -23.56
C GLU A 138 17.79 0.95 -22.71
N TYR A 139 17.18 0.86 -21.51
CA TYR A 139 17.32 -0.29 -20.59
C TYR A 139 16.06 -1.14 -20.51
N SER A 140 14.88 -0.55 -20.65
CA SER A 140 13.60 -1.19 -20.41
C SER A 140 12.84 -1.59 -21.69
N GLY A 141 13.25 -1.07 -22.85
CA GLY A 141 12.47 -1.16 -24.09
C GLY A 141 11.31 -0.16 -24.17
N GLY A 142 11.14 0.71 -23.16
CA GLY A 142 10.15 1.80 -23.16
C GLY A 142 8.71 1.36 -22.85
N GLY A 143 7.76 2.22 -23.25
CA GLY A 143 6.33 1.99 -23.05
C GLY A 143 5.78 2.58 -21.74
N SER A 144 4.47 2.85 -21.73
CA SER A 144 3.78 3.49 -20.60
C SER A 144 3.81 2.65 -19.31
N ILE A 145 3.98 1.34 -19.42
CA ILE A 145 4.08 0.41 -18.28
C ILE A 145 5.28 0.75 -17.37
N GLN A 146 6.34 1.37 -17.90
CA GLN A 146 7.54 1.69 -17.13
C GLN A 146 7.25 2.69 -16.00
N SER A 147 6.30 3.60 -16.20
CA SER A 147 5.87 4.52 -15.14
C SER A 147 5.13 3.80 -14.00
N ASN A 148 4.34 2.76 -14.31
CA ASN A 148 3.72 1.92 -13.28
C ASN A 148 4.76 1.14 -12.49
N ILE A 149 5.75 0.55 -13.18
CA ILE A 149 6.85 -0.19 -12.56
C ILE A 149 7.62 0.73 -11.61
N ALA A 150 7.98 1.94 -12.03
CA ALA A 150 8.68 2.91 -11.19
C ALA A 150 7.86 3.29 -9.94
N THR A 151 6.56 3.56 -10.12
CA THR A 151 5.65 3.94 -9.04
C THR A 151 5.47 2.79 -8.03
N LEU A 152 5.32 1.55 -8.50
CA LEU A 152 5.21 0.36 -7.64
C LEU A 152 6.50 0.10 -6.86
N ASN A 153 7.67 0.23 -7.49
CA ASN A 153 8.95 0.04 -6.82
C ASN A 153 9.17 1.10 -5.72
N TYR A 154 8.79 2.35 -5.96
CA TYR A 154 8.85 3.37 -4.91
C TYR A 154 7.89 3.08 -3.76
N ASN A 155 6.65 2.66 -4.06
CA ASN A 155 5.70 2.21 -3.04
C ASN A 155 6.28 1.06 -2.20
N TYR A 156 6.90 0.08 -2.84
CA TYR A 156 7.53 -1.04 -2.16
C TYR A 156 8.58 -0.60 -1.13
N LEU A 157 9.45 0.35 -1.47
CA LEU A 157 10.46 0.88 -0.55
C LEU A 157 9.83 1.47 0.72
N VAL A 158 8.81 2.31 0.56
CA VAL A 158 8.13 2.97 1.69
C VAL A 158 7.33 1.97 2.51
N LYS A 159 6.56 1.09 1.87
CA LYS A 159 5.78 0.02 2.52
C LYS A 159 6.69 -0.88 3.36
N HIS A 160 7.79 -1.35 2.77
CA HIS A 160 8.73 -2.24 3.45
C HIS A 160 9.33 -1.58 4.70
N ARG A 161 9.75 -0.32 4.60
CA ARG A 161 10.25 0.41 5.76
C ARG A 161 9.20 0.62 6.85
N THR A 162 7.95 0.84 6.46
CA THR A 162 6.84 0.97 7.41
C THR A 162 6.65 -0.31 8.22
N ILE A 163 6.65 -1.46 7.55
CA ILE A 163 6.52 -2.77 8.19
C ILE A 163 7.71 -3.05 9.12
N GLU A 164 8.93 -2.75 8.69
CA GLU A 164 10.15 -2.92 9.47
C GLU A 164 10.14 -2.07 10.75
N ILE A 165 9.78 -0.80 10.67
CA ILE A 165 9.66 0.10 11.84
C ILE A 165 8.55 -0.37 12.78
N PHE A 166 7.42 -0.85 12.24
CA PHE A 166 6.38 -1.45 13.07
C PHE A 166 6.88 -2.71 13.79
N SER A 167 7.59 -3.60 13.10
CA SER A 167 8.15 -4.82 13.70
C SER A 167 9.07 -4.50 14.88
N TYR A 168 9.99 -3.55 14.76
CA TYR A 168 10.85 -3.13 15.88
C TYR A 168 10.05 -2.56 17.06
N TYR A 169 8.96 -1.86 16.80
CA TYR A 169 8.09 -1.34 17.85
C TYR A 169 7.31 -2.46 18.56
N ASP A 170 6.80 -3.41 17.81
CA ASP A 170 6.03 -4.55 18.30
C ASP A 170 6.90 -5.49 19.15
N ASP A 171 8.15 -5.79 18.69
CA ASP A 171 9.10 -6.63 19.39
C ASP A 171 9.46 -6.10 20.80
N ILE A 172 9.58 -4.77 20.97
CA ILE A 172 9.84 -4.16 22.28
C ILE A 172 8.62 -4.36 23.20
N ARG A 173 7.43 -4.20 22.67
CA ARG A 173 6.18 -4.31 23.45
C ARG A 173 5.95 -5.71 23.99
N ILE A 174 6.24 -6.73 23.19
CA ILE A 174 6.10 -8.14 23.59
C ILE A 174 7.05 -8.50 24.75
N THR A 175 8.17 -7.81 24.90
CA THR A 175 9.15 -8.08 25.97
C THR A 175 8.85 -7.38 27.30
N GLU A 176 7.89 -6.45 27.33
CA GLU A 176 7.50 -5.69 28.54
C GLU A 176 6.28 -6.31 29.28
N ASP A 177 5.56 -7.26 28.67
CA ASP A 177 4.44 -8.01 29.23
C ASP A 177 4.90 -9.37 29.83
#